data_e529b2e09d792a476b20f486ef382165
#
_entry.id   e529b2e09d792a476b20f486ef382165
#
_cell.length_a   1.000
_cell.length_b   1.000
_cell.length_c   1.000
_cell.angle_alpha   90.00
_cell.angle_beta   90.00
_cell.angle_gamma   90.00
#
_symmetry.space_group_name_H-M   'P 1'
#
loop_
_entity.id
_entity.type
_entity.pdbx_description
1 polymer ?
#
loop_
_entity_poly.entity_id
_entity_poly.type
_entity_poly.pdbx_seq_one_letter_code
_entity_poly.pdbx_strand_id
1 'polypeptide(L)'
;MSEYKRAKDLICQFSERIDKEKGGTRSNTLQITLSLAGKKAIVIPKMITRAGEVSTDSVNMFVFDTEKDGKLGFAIATGKAEVGRVYAYVENGMLSDTIENEGMAYLVGQIPDIIRQDQLNSSLTRSGEQRTTHVSIPLVKTEWNQHYPYNAQMPTNGKCSMSYYYAGCIPIAVAQAITYYRKCPIAYDWDAFTVNTGVYDTNLIAPVSQFVRKVADGIKVSYRCDGTGTKNLGSTNDFLKGWG
;
A
#
# COMPACT_ATOMS: atom_id res chain seq x y z
N MET A 1 18.56 -23.69 0.97
CA MET A 1 18.26 -22.60 -0.01
C MET A 1 18.65 -21.29 0.61
N SER A 2 19.34 -20.38 -0.12
CA SER A 2 19.70 -19.07 0.44
C SER A 2 18.47 -18.16 0.61
N GLU A 3 18.51 -17.24 1.57
CA GLU A 3 17.42 -16.26 1.76
C GLU A 3 17.14 -15.45 0.48
N TYR A 4 18.20 -15.06 -0.23
CA TYR A 4 18.10 -14.38 -1.51
C TYR A 4 17.28 -15.17 -2.55
N LYS A 5 17.62 -16.47 -2.73
CA LYS A 5 16.89 -17.33 -3.70
C LYS A 5 15.43 -17.49 -3.29
N ARG A 6 15.18 -17.70 -2.00
CA ARG A 6 13.80 -17.82 -1.48
C ARG A 6 13.00 -16.53 -1.69
N ALA A 7 13.60 -15.35 -1.46
CA ALA A 7 12.94 -14.06 -1.70
C ALA A 7 12.57 -13.90 -3.19
N LYS A 8 13.46 -14.25 -4.12
CA LYS A 8 13.16 -14.28 -5.55
C LYS A 8 12.00 -15.20 -5.89
N ASP A 9 12.04 -16.43 -5.40
CA ASP A 9 11.00 -17.42 -5.67
C ASP A 9 9.63 -16.95 -5.16
N LEU A 10 9.60 -16.29 -3.99
CA LEU A 10 8.37 -15.72 -3.43
C LEU A 10 7.80 -14.59 -4.29
N ILE A 11 8.65 -13.72 -4.85
CA ILE A 11 8.20 -12.65 -5.74
C ILE A 11 7.65 -13.24 -7.04
N CYS A 12 8.32 -14.23 -7.65
CA CYS A 12 7.82 -14.90 -8.84
C CYS A 12 6.44 -15.53 -8.60
N GLN A 13 6.29 -16.31 -7.53
CA GLN A 13 5.01 -16.92 -7.14
C GLN A 13 3.92 -15.87 -6.88
N PHE A 14 4.28 -14.75 -6.27
CA PHE A 14 3.34 -13.64 -6.02
C PHE A 14 2.87 -13.00 -7.32
N SER A 15 3.80 -12.72 -8.26
CA SER A 15 3.48 -12.18 -9.58
C SER A 15 2.57 -13.12 -10.38
N GLU A 16 2.88 -14.43 -10.43
CA GLU A 16 2.03 -15.41 -11.10
C GLU A 16 0.62 -15.50 -10.51
N ARG A 17 0.49 -15.30 -9.21
CA ARG A 17 -0.81 -15.31 -8.53
C ARG A 17 -1.65 -14.11 -8.93
N ILE A 18 -1.05 -12.91 -8.96
CA ILE A 18 -1.73 -11.69 -9.44
C ILE A 18 -2.22 -11.89 -10.88
N ASP A 19 -1.42 -12.49 -11.76
CA ASP A 19 -1.83 -12.74 -13.14
C ASP A 19 -3.05 -13.64 -13.23
N LYS A 20 -3.08 -14.71 -12.44
CA LYS A 20 -4.24 -15.62 -12.38
C LYS A 20 -5.51 -14.93 -11.88
N GLU A 21 -5.37 -14.07 -10.87
CA GLU A 21 -6.49 -13.30 -10.32
C GLU A 21 -7.04 -12.26 -11.30
N LYS A 22 -6.17 -11.69 -12.14
CA LYS A 22 -6.55 -10.79 -13.25
C LYS A 22 -7.18 -11.50 -14.47
N GLY A 23 -7.38 -12.81 -14.41
CA GLY A 23 -7.99 -13.59 -15.48
C GLY A 23 -7.00 -14.09 -16.54
N GLY A 24 -5.70 -14.05 -16.26
CA GLY A 24 -4.65 -14.60 -17.11
C GLY A 24 -4.75 -16.13 -17.21
N THR A 25 -4.80 -16.67 -18.43
CA THR A 25 -4.65 -18.11 -18.67
C THR A 25 -3.19 -18.51 -18.55
N ARG A 26 -2.89 -19.75 -18.13
CA ARG A 26 -1.52 -20.28 -17.98
C ARG A 26 -0.62 -20.07 -19.21
N SER A 27 -1.17 -19.92 -20.39
CA SER A 27 -0.40 -19.74 -21.64
C SER A 27 0.11 -18.31 -21.85
N ASN A 28 -0.40 -17.33 -21.09
CA ASN A 28 -0.01 -15.92 -21.18
C ASN A 28 0.69 -15.37 -19.93
N THR A 29 1.19 -16.23 -19.04
CA THR A 29 1.94 -15.78 -17.87
C THR A 29 3.31 -15.29 -18.32
N LEU A 30 3.48 -13.98 -18.38
CA LEU A 30 4.75 -13.35 -18.74
C LEU A 30 5.76 -13.55 -17.62
N GLN A 31 6.97 -13.98 -17.98
CA GLN A 31 8.05 -14.15 -17.02
C GLN A 31 8.46 -12.77 -16.46
N ILE A 32 8.50 -12.69 -15.14
CA ILE A 32 9.05 -11.52 -14.46
C ILE A 32 10.57 -11.65 -14.39
N THR A 33 11.28 -10.61 -14.81
CA THR A 33 12.73 -10.46 -14.62
C THR A 33 12.98 -9.74 -13.31
N LEU A 34 13.90 -10.23 -12.49
CA LEU A 34 14.26 -9.68 -11.19
C LEU A 34 15.75 -9.39 -11.14
N SER A 35 16.12 -8.13 -10.88
CA SER A 35 17.48 -7.69 -10.58
C SER A 35 17.58 -7.16 -9.16
N LEU A 36 18.64 -7.49 -8.44
CA LEU A 36 18.83 -7.02 -7.07
C LEU A 36 19.21 -5.54 -7.07
N ALA A 37 18.34 -4.68 -6.57
CA ALA A 37 18.58 -3.25 -6.41
C ALA A 37 19.21 -2.92 -5.06
N GLY A 38 18.84 -3.67 -4.00
CA GLY A 38 19.38 -3.41 -2.66
C GLY A 38 19.18 -4.55 -1.67
N LYS A 39 19.98 -4.52 -0.60
CA LYS A 39 19.88 -5.43 0.53
C LYS A 39 20.10 -4.66 1.83
N LYS A 40 19.21 -4.83 2.80
CA LYS A 40 19.31 -4.21 4.13
C LYS A 40 19.08 -5.26 5.21
N ALA A 41 19.99 -5.35 6.17
CA ALA A 41 19.79 -6.17 7.37
C ALA A 41 18.91 -5.40 8.37
N ILE A 42 17.80 -6.00 8.75
CA ILE A 42 16.89 -5.49 9.79
C ILE A 42 17.26 -6.17 11.09
N VAL A 43 17.82 -5.39 12.03
CA VAL A 43 18.18 -5.88 13.36
C VAL A 43 16.91 -6.07 14.18
N ILE A 44 16.79 -7.25 14.81
CA ILE A 44 15.71 -7.59 15.71
C ILE A 44 16.16 -7.27 17.13
N PRO A 45 15.41 -6.45 17.91
CA PRO A 45 15.73 -6.20 19.30
C PRO A 45 15.72 -7.50 20.10
N LYS A 46 16.69 -7.66 20.96
CA LYS A 46 16.90 -8.86 21.76
C LYS A 46 15.76 -9.08 22.75
N MET A 47 15.23 -10.30 22.79
CA MET A 47 14.59 -10.80 23.98
C MET A 47 15.67 -11.38 24.89
N ILE A 48 15.77 -10.87 26.11
CA ILE A 48 16.63 -11.45 27.15
C ILE A 48 16.03 -12.80 27.51
N THR A 49 16.73 -13.89 27.16
CA THR A 49 16.32 -15.22 27.60
C THR A 49 16.54 -15.34 29.11
N ARG A 50 15.82 -16.24 29.80
CA ARG A 50 16.01 -16.53 31.24
C ARG A 50 17.44 -16.91 31.60
N ALA A 51 18.27 -17.26 30.62
CA ALA A 51 19.67 -17.61 30.77
C ALA A 51 20.64 -16.43 30.60
N GLY A 52 20.14 -15.21 30.36
CA GLY A 52 20.99 -14.02 30.22
C GLY A 52 21.78 -13.92 28.90
N GLU A 53 21.60 -14.85 27.98
CA GLU A 53 22.27 -14.80 26.68
C GLU A 53 21.54 -13.83 25.73
N VAL A 54 22.32 -12.96 25.16
CA VAL A 54 21.89 -11.91 24.28
C VAL A 54 22.17 -12.34 22.82
N SER A 55 21.22 -12.93 22.13
CA SER A 55 21.35 -13.24 20.71
C SER A 55 20.90 -12.07 19.84
N THR A 56 21.76 -11.58 18.95
CA THR A 56 21.38 -10.64 17.88
C THR A 56 20.83 -11.45 16.71
N ASP A 57 19.54 -11.34 16.47
CA ASP A 57 18.96 -11.87 15.26
C ASP A 57 18.79 -10.75 14.20
N SER A 58 18.80 -11.12 12.93
CA SER A 58 18.56 -10.17 11.85
C SER A 58 17.81 -10.84 10.71
N VAL A 59 17.04 -10.04 9.98
CA VAL A 59 16.33 -10.46 8.79
C VAL A 59 16.84 -9.64 7.60
N ASN A 60 17.23 -10.31 6.53
CA ASN A 60 17.63 -9.61 5.32
C ASN A 60 16.37 -9.21 4.53
N MET A 61 16.19 -7.91 4.34
CA MET A 61 15.25 -7.32 3.41
C MET A 61 15.94 -7.13 2.07
N PHE A 62 15.38 -7.67 1.01
CA PHE A 62 15.86 -7.53 -0.35
C PHE A 62 14.93 -6.63 -1.14
N VAL A 63 15.50 -5.70 -1.89
CA VAL A 63 14.80 -4.85 -2.85
C VAL A 63 15.21 -5.31 -4.24
N PHE A 64 14.24 -5.58 -5.10
CA PHE A 64 14.44 -5.99 -6.47
C PHE A 64 13.78 -4.98 -7.40
N ASP A 65 14.50 -4.59 -8.46
CA ASP A 65 13.86 -4.04 -9.63
C ASP A 65 13.20 -5.18 -10.39
N THR A 66 12.01 -4.92 -10.89
CA THR A 66 11.22 -5.89 -11.64
C THR A 66 10.95 -5.37 -13.03
N GLU A 67 10.99 -6.28 -14.01
CA GLU A 67 10.55 -6.01 -15.36
C GLU A 67 9.58 -7.09 -15.80
N LYS A 68 8.39 -6.66 -16.23
CA LYS A 68 7.35 -7.55 -16.69
C LYS A 68 6.51 -6.84 -17.74
N ASP A 69 6.35 -7.47 -18.91
CA ASP A 69 5.57 -6.91 -20.03
C ASP A 69 6.02 -5.49 -20.43
N GLY A 70 7.36 -5.29 -20.45
CA GLY A 70 7.96 -4.00 -20.75
C GLY A 70 7.71 -2.90 -19.71
N LYS A 71 7.11 -3.24 -18.56
CA LYS A 71 6.91 -2.32 -17.44
C LYS A 71 7.97 -2.55 -16.38
N LEU A 72 8.57 -1.44 -15.95
CA LEU A 72 9.54 -1.45 -14.85
C LEU A 72 8.81 -1.20 -13.54
N GLY A 73 9.09 -2.05 -12.56
CA GLY A 73 8.52 -1.96 -11.23
C GLY A 73 9.54 -2.29 -10.16
N PHE A 74 9.08 -2.52 -8.94
CA PHE A 74 9.95 -3.01 -7.87
C PHE A 74 9.22 -3.97 -6.93
N ALA A 75 9.99 -4.77 -6.20
CA ALA A 75 9.46 -5.63 -5.14
C ALA A 75 10.38 -5.62 -3.92
N ILE A 76 9.78 -5.73 -2.74
CA ILE A 76 10.48 -5.85 -1.46
C ILE A 76 10.07 -7.15 -0.81
N ALA A 77 11.04 -8.00 -0.47
CA ALA A 77 10.78 -9.30 0.12
C ALA A 77 11.86 -9.70 1.13
N THR A 78 11.51 -10.63 2.01
CA THR A 78 12.44 -11.37 2.86
C THR A 78 12.44 -12.85 2.47
N GLY A 79 13.55 -13.53 2.67
CA GLY A 79 13.68 -14.97 2.38
C GLY A 79 13.99 -15.81 3.61
N LYS A 80 13.96 -15.25 4.82
CA LYS A 80 14.15 -16.00 6.06
C LYS A 80 13.00 -16.97 6.28
N ALA A 81 13.29 -18.19 6.75
CA ALA A 81 12.31 -19.28 6.78
C ALA A 81 11.04 -18.92 7.53
N GLU A 82 11.18 -18.24 8.66
CA GLU A 82 10.10 -17.92 9.58
C GLU A 82 9.23 -16.75 9.12
N VAL A 83 9.80 -15.82 8.32
CA VAL A 83 9.15 -14.56 7.92
C VAL A 83 9.32 -14.27 6.43
N GLY A 84 9.58 -15.31 5.62
CA GLY A 84 9.73 -15.17 4.17
C GLY A 84 8.43 -14.78 3.51
N ARG A 85 8.34 -13.53 3.01
CA ARG A 85 7.18 -13.02 2.28
C ARG A 85 7.52 -11.78 1.44
N VAL A 86 6.61 -11.45 0.53
CA VAL A 86 6.63 -10.21 -0.24
C VAL A 86 5.92 -9.13 0.57
N TYR A 87 6.60 -8.02 0.84
CA TYR A 87 6.08 -6.86 1.59
C TYR A 87 5.60 -5.74 0.67
N ALA A 88 6.19 -5.61 -0.50
CA ALA A 88 5.74 -4.70 -1.53
C ALA A 88 5.94 -5.32 -2.92
N TYR A 89 5.02 -5.04 -3.83
CA TYR A 89 5.10 -5.39 -5.24
C TYR A 89 4.41 -4.30 -6.06
N VAL A 90 5.17 -3.64 -6.91
CA VAL A 90 4.71 -2.55 -7.76
C VAL A 90 5.00 -2.92 -9.20
N GLU A 91 3.96 -3.01 -10.02
CA GLU A 91 4.08 -3.44 -11.42
C GLU A 91 4.58 -2.33 -12.34
N ASN A 92 4.38 -1.07 -11.95
CA ASN A 92 4.79 0.09 -12.75
C ASN A 92 5.23 1.24 -11.82
N GLY A 93 6.50 1.54 -11.84
CA GLY A 93 7.15 2.57 -11.02
C GLY A 93 8.42 2.05 -10.38
N MET A 94 9.48 2.83 -10.43
CA MET A 94 10.78 2.49 -9.85
C MET A 94 10.90 3.02 -8.42
N LEU A 95 11.59 2.28 -7.57
CA LEU A 95 11.99 2.75 -6.26
C LEU A 95 13.30 3.55 -6.43
N SER A 96 13.20 4.87 -6.42
CA SER A 96 14.38 5.76 -6.42
C SER A 96 14.86 6.01 -5.00
N ASP A 97 16.11 6.49 -4.86
CA ASP A 97 16.67 6.90 -3.55
C ASP A 97 15.86 8.03 -2.91
N THR A 98 15.18 8.83 -3.74
CA THR A 98 14.25 9.87 -3.30
C THR A 98 12.84 9.51 -3.77
N ILE A 99 11.98 9.10 -2.86
CA ILE A 99 10.57 8.81 -3.17
C ILE A 99 9.79 10.12 -3.10
N GLU A 100 9.44 10.69 -4.24
CA GLU A 100 8.70 11.95 -4.31
C GLU A 100 7.27 11.84 -3.76
N ASN A 101 6.66 10.67 -3.88
CA ASN A 101 5.33 10.42 -3.33
C ASN A 101 5.40 10.18 -1.83
N GLU A 102 4.97 11.15 -1.03
CA GLU A 102 5.01 11.08 0.46
C GLU A 102 4.28 9.83 1.01
N GLY A 103 3.17 9.41 0.40
CA GLY A 103 2.43 8.22 0.81
C GLY A 103 3.22 6.94 0.54
N MET A 104 3.87 6.83 -0.62
CA MET A 104 4.73 5.72 -0.95
C MET A 104 5.97 5.69 -0.03
N ALA A 105 6.60 6.84 0.20
CA ALA A 105 7.73 6.97 1.12
C ALA A 105 7.36 6.49 2.54
N TYR A 106 6.18 6.89 3.02
CA TYR A 106 5.68 6.42 4.31
C TYR A 106 5.48 4.90 4.33
N LEU A 107 4.78 4.33 3.35
CA LEU A 107 4.51 2.89 3.28
C LEU A 107 5.81 2.07 3.21
N VAL A 108 6.73 2.45 2.32
CA VAL A 108 8.03 1.78 2.18
C VAL A 108 8.86 1.93 3.47
N GLY A 109 8.80 3.09 4.10
CA GLY A 109 9.47 3.38 5.38
C GLY A 109 8.99 2.51 6.54
N GLN A 110 7.74 2.02 6.52
CA GLN A 110 7.19 1.13 7.55
C GLN A 110 7.62 -0.34 7.38
N ILE A 111 8.07 -0.76 6.20
CA ILE A 111 8.38 -2.16 5.91
C ILE A 111 9.42 -2.74 6.89
N PRO A 112 10.53 -2.05 7.24
CA PRO A 112 11.48 -2.56 8.23
C PRO A 112 10.84 -2.86 9.60
N ASP A 113 9.90 -2.03 10.05
CA ASP A 113 9.21 -2.24 11.33
C ASP A 113 8.22 -3.41 11.26
N ILE A 114 7.53 -3.56 10.14
CA ILE A 114 6.65 -4.71 9.90
C ILE A 114 7.47 -6.02 9.92
N ILE A 115 8.62 -6.06 9.23
CA ILE A 115 9.53 -7.22 9.24
C ILE A 115 9.97 -7.55 10.66
N ARG A 116 10.32 -6.53 11.45
CA ARG A 116 10.72 -6.70 12.85
C ARG A 116 9.60 -7.31 13.69
N GLN A 117 8.38 -6.81 13.56
CA GLN A 117 7.21 -7.35 14.25
C GLN A 117 6.89 -8.79 13.83
N ASP A 118 6.96 -9.09 12.55
CA ASP A 118 6.74 -10.44 12.04
C ASP A 118 7.75 -11.45 12.63
N GLN A 119 9.02 -11.07 12.73
CA GLN A 119 10.05 -11.93 13.32
C GLN A 119 9.84 -12.12 14.83
N LEU A 120 9.47 -11.06 15.56
CA LEU A 120 9.16 -11.16 16.98
C LEU A 120 7.95 -12.07 17.21
N ASN A 121 6.89 -11.93 16.43
CA ASN A 121 5.69 -12.75 16.51
C ASN A 121 5.99 -14.23 16.19
N SER A 122 6.84 -14.50 15.18
CA SER A 122 7.23 -15.88 14.83
C SER A 122 8.04 -16.56 15.94
N SER A 123 8.83 -15.78 16.67
CA SER A 123 9.62 -16.29 17.80
C SER A 123 8.74 -16.63 19.01
N LEU A 124 7.58 -16.00 19.15
CA LEU A 124 6.64 -16.21 20.25
C LEU A 124 5.72 -17.43 20.01
N THR A 125 5.45 -17.77 18.74
CA THR A 125 4.63 -18.94 18.38
C THR A 125 5.50 -20.21 18.39
N ARG A 126 5.50 -20.96 19.49
CA ARG A 126 6.15 -22.28 19.62
C ARG A 126 5.48 -23.42 18.83
N SER A 127 4.39 -23.17 18.17
CA SER A 127 3.70 -24.15 17.33
C SER A 127 4.07 -23.91 15.87
N GLY A 128 4.63 -24.94 15.21
CA GLY A 128 5.03 -24.95 13.81
C GLY A 128 3.87 -24.90 12.80
N GLU A 129 2.88 -24.08 13.05
CA GLU A 129 1.89 -23.74 12.04
C GLU A 129 2.56 -22.91 10.98
N GLN A 130 2.77 -23.53 9.83
CA GLN A 130 3.10 -22.82 8.60
C GLN A 130 2.04 -21.75 8.39
N ARG A 131 2.40 -20.47 8.60
CA ARG A 131 1.53 -19.37 8.17
C ARG A 131 1.28 -19.52 6.68
N THR A 132 0.12 -20.00 6.33
CA THR A 132 -0.39 -19.88 4.97
C THR A 132 -0.43 -18.40 4.67
N THR A 133 0.31 -17.98 3.66
CA THR A 133 0.22 -16.61 3.12
C THR A 133 -1.19 -16.47 2.56
N HIS A 134 -2.10 -15.92 3.36
CA HIS A 134 -3.40 -15.53 2.84
C HIS A 134 -3.15 -14.34 1.90
N VAL A 135 -3.30 -14.58 0.62
CA VAL A 135 -3.49 -13.49 -0.34
C VAL A 135 -4.88 -12.96 -0.07
N SER A 136 -4.94 -11.79 0.54
CA SER A 136 -6.19 -11.05 0.59
C SER A 136 -6.43 -10.49 -0.80
N ILE A 137 -7.51 -10.93 -1.45
CA ILE A 137 -8.04 -10.23 -2.63
C ILE A 137 -8.30 -8.79 -2.19
N PRO A 138 -7.91 -7.78 -2.98
CA PRO A 138 -8.23 -6.40 -2.66
C PRO A 138 -9.71 -6.25 -2.37
N LEU A 139 -10.07 -5.91 -1.14
CA LEU A 139 -11.46 -5.74 -0.73
C LEU A 139 -12.06 -4.49 -1.37
N VAL A 140 -11.23 -3.46 -1.50
CA VAL A 140 -11.61 -2.19 -2.13
C VAL A 140 -11.54 -2.35 -3.64
N LYS A 141 -12.67 -2.21 -4.31
CA LYS A 141 -12.80 -2.34 -5.77
C LYS A 141 -12.69 -1.01 -6.51
N THR A 142 -12.72 0.10 -5.78
CA THR A 142 -12.59 1.44 -6.36
C THR A 142 -11.12 1.72 -6.69
N GLU A 143 -10.89 2.32 -7.87
CA GLU A 143 -9.55 2.70 -8.38
C GLU A 143 -9.42 4.23 -8.42
N TRP A 144 -9.79 4.89 -7.34
CA TRP A 144 -9.76 6.34 -7.28
C TRP A 144 -8.32 6.86 -7.15
N ASN A 145 -8.11 8.04 -7.68
CA ASN A 145 -6.83 8.75 -7.59
C ASN A 145 -7.04 10.17 -7.02
N GLN A 146 -5.96 10.91 -6.81
CA GLN A 146 -6.04 12.24 -6.20
C GLN A 146 -6.26 13.39 -7.20
N HIS A 147 -6.38 13.07 -8.51
CA HIS A 147 -6.61 14.04 -9.58
C HIS A 147 -8.11 14.13 -9.95
N TYR A 148 -8.40 14.88 -11.02
CA TYR A 148 -9.73 14.92 -11.61
C TYR A 148 -10.20 13.50 -12.00
N PRO A 149 -11.46 13.14 -11.71
CA PRO A 149 -12.56 13.97 -11.20
C PRO A 149 -12.63 14.07 -9.67
N TYR A 150 -11.86 13.30 -8.92
CA TYR A 150 -11.99 13.17 -7.46
C TYR A 150 -11.63 14.45 -6.71
N ASN A 151 -10.79 15.31 -7.32
CA ASN A 151 -10.42 16.61 -6.76
C ASN A 151 -11.28 17.78 -7.26
N ALA A 152 -12.35 17.55 -8.02
CA ALA A 152 -13.15 18.61 -8.62
C ALA A 152 -13.82 19.58 -7.62
N GLN A 153 -13.93 19.18 -6.36
CA GLN A 153 -14.46 19.99 -5.27
C GLN A 153 -13.37 20.47 -4.28
N MET A 154 -12.10 20.20 -4.58
CA MET A 154 -11.01 20.73 -3.76
C MET A 154 -10.89 22.23 -3.92
N PRO A 155 -10.26 22.95 -2.95
CA PRO A 155 -10.04 24.37 -3.10
C PRO A 155 -9.28 24.69 -4.38
N THR A 156 -9.59 25.84 -4.97
CA THR A 156 -8.85 26.40 -6.08
C THR A 156 -7.74 27.30 -5.53
N ASN A 157 -6.60 27.31 -6.20
CA ASN A 157 -5.53 28.24 -5.87
C ASN A 157 -4.99 28.85 -7.18
N GLY A 158 -5.21 30.14 -7.36
CA GLY A 158 -4.69 30.88 -8.51
C GLY A 158 -3.16 30.96 -8.59
N LYS A 159 -2.44 30.40 -7.62
CA LYS A 159 -0.97 30.34 -7.58
C LYS A 159 -0.41 29.01 -8.12
N CYS A 160 -1.23 27.98 -8.20
CA CYS A 160 -0.82 26.69 -8.75
C CYS A 160 -1.14 26.58 -10.24
N SER A 161 -0.39 25.79 -10.98
CA SER A 161 -0.64 25.55 -12.41
C SER A 161 -1.90 24.72 -12.67
N MET A 162 -2.48 24.10 -11.63
CA MET A 162 -3.68 23.28 -11.71
C MET A 162 -4.92 24.03 -11.22
N SER A 163 -6.10 23.69 -11.77
CA SER A 163 -7.37 24.32 -11.40
C SER A 163 -7.77 24.04 -9.95
N TYR A 164 -7.48 22.84 -9.45
CA TYR A 164 -7.80 22.40 -8.09
C TYR A 164 -6.58 21.76 -7.45
N TYR A 165 -6.45 21.89 -6.13
CA TYR A 165 -5.46 21.10 -5.39
C TYR A 165 -5.70 19.61 -5.57
N TYR A 166 -4.66 18.79 -5.41
CA TYR A 166 -4.81 17.34 -5.30
C TYR A 166 -5.70 16.98 -4.11
N ALA A 167 -6.49 15.91 -4.27
CA ALA A 167 -7.32 15.41 -3.16
C ALA A 167 -6.47 14.89 -2.00
N GLY A 168 -5.28 14.36 -2.30
CA GLY A 168 -4.37 13.74 -1.35
C GLY A 168 -4.58 12.23 -1.23
N CYS A 169 -3.48 11.50 -1.10
CA CYS A 169 -3.52 10.02 -1.04
C CYS A 169 -4.28 9.51 0.20
N ILE A 170 -4.13 10.15 1.36
CA ILE A 170 -4.82 9.73 2.58
C ILE A 170 -6.34 9.95 2.48
N PRO A 171 -6.87 11.13 2.10
CA PRO A 171 -8.30 11.29 1.87
C PRO A 171 -8.88 10.31 0.87
N ILE A 172 -8.19 10.04 -0.23
CA ILE A 172 -8.63 9.06 -1.24
C ILE A 172 -8.69 7.65 -0.63
N ALA A 173 -7.65 7.21 0.07
CA ALA A 173 -7.62 5.88 0.68
C ALA A 173 -8.73 5.73 1.73
N VAL A 174 -8.94 6.74 2.58
CA VAL A 174 -10.00 6.74 3.59
C VAL A 174 -11.37 6.75 2.94
N ALA A 175 -11.58 7.58 1.91
CA ALA A 175 -12.85 7.63 1.18
C ALA A 175 -13.18 6.28 0.51
N GLN A 176 -12.21 5.61 -0.11
CA GLN A 176 -12.38 4.27 -0.68
C GLN A 176 -12.71 3.23 0.41
N ALA A 177 -12.05 3.28 1.56
CA ALA A 177 -12.33 2.39 2.68
C ALA A 177 -13.77 2.59 3.21
N ILE A 178 -14.20 3.84 3.41
CA ILE A 178 -15.58 4.16 3.84
C ILE A 178 -16.59 3.67 2.80
N THR A 179 -16.33 3.84 1.51
CA THR A 179 -17.16 3.34 0.42
C THR A 179 -17.28 1.82 0.46
N TYR A 180 -16.22 1.11 0.76
CA TYR A 180 -16.25 -0.34 0.93
C TYR A 180 -17.11 -0.77 2.11
N TYR A 181 -16.92 -0.15 3.28
CA TYR A 181 -17.70 -0.47 4.48
C TYR A 181 -19.13 0.08 4.46
N ARG A 182 -19.44 1.02 3.57
CA ARG A 182 -20.74 1.70 3.46
C ARG A 182 -21.23 2.33 4.77
N LYS A 183 -20.29 2.75 5.62
CA LYS A 183 -20.56 3.36 6.91
C LYS A 183 -20.20 4.83 6.89
N CYS A 184 -21.21 5.67 7.05
CA CYS A 184 -21.07 7.10 7.09
C CYS A 184 -22.35 7.70 7.70
N PRO A 185 -22.29 8.79 8.48
CA PRO A 185 -23.47 9.49 9.01
C PRO A 185 -24.40 10.06 7.92
N ILE A 186 -23.90 10.15 6.70
CA ILE A 186 -24.65 10.71 5.56
C ILE A 186 -24.98 9.56 4.60
N ALA A 187 -26.22 9.51 4.14
CA ALA A 187 -26.64 8.55 3.13
C ALA A 187 -26.05 8.91 1.76
N TYR A 188 -25.37 7.95 1.14
CA TYR A 188 -24.87 8.01 -0.22
C TYR A 188 -25.36 6.82 -1.02
N ASP A 189 -25.45 6.97 -2.33
CA ASP A 189 -25.64 5.84 -3.24
C ASP A 189 -24.31 5.08 -3.42
N TRP A 190 -24.03 4.19 -2.46
CA TRP A 190 -22.78 3.42 -2.43
C TRP A 190 -22.62 2.50 -3.63
N ASP A 191 -23.71 1.99 -4.20
CA ASP A 191 -23.65 1.13 -5.37
C ASP A 191 -23.20 1.91 -6.59
N ALA A 192 -23.70 3.14 -6.76
CA ALA A 192 -23.21 4.03 -7.80
C ALA A 192 -21.72 4.34 -7.64
N PHE A 193 -21.23 4.56 -6.41
CA PHE A 193 -19.82 4.84 -6.14
C PHE A 193 -18.90 3.65 -6.45
N THR A 194 -19.39 2.41 -6.34
CA THR A 194 -18.57 1.20 -6.52
C THR A 194 -18.60 0.65 -7.94
N VAL A 195 -19.64 0.97 -8.73
CA VAL A 195 -19.83 0.43 -10.10
C VAL A 195 -18.81 1.02 -11.09
N ASN A 196 -18.38 2.25 -10.88
CA ASN A 196 -17.54 2.99 -11.83
C ASN A 196 -16.08 3.04 -11.38
N THR A 197 -15.45 1.89 -11.21
CA THR A 197 -14.00 1.81 -10.94
C THR A 197 -13.22 2.44 -12.09
N GLY A 198 -12.75 3.67 -11.90
CA GLY A 198 -11.92 4.38 -12.89
C GLY A 198 -12.64 4.87 -14.15
N VAL A 199 -13.93 4.58 -14.35
CA VAL A 199 -14.74 5.10 -15.45
C VAL A 199 -15.55 6.29 -14.95
N TYR A 200 -15.48 7.39 -15.67
CA TYR A 200 -16.15 8.64 -15.30
C TYR A 200 -17.58 8.69 -15.83
N ASP A 201 -18.53 8.43 -14.96
CA ASP A 201 -19.90 8.91 -15.18
C ASP A 201 -19.95 10.37 -14.73
N THR A 202 -20.28 11.27 -15.66
CA THR A 202 -20.35 12.73 -15.39
C THR A 202 -21.32 13.06 -14.27
N ASN A 203 -22.37 12.27 -14.08
CA ASN A 203 -23.36 12.45 -13.01
C ASN A 203 -22.76 12.13 -11.61
N LEU A 204 -21.71 11.34 -11.53
CA LEU A 204 -21.05 10.96 -10.28
C LEU A 204 -19.89 11.87 -9.90
N ILE A 205 -19.40 12.72 -10.80
CA ILE A 205 -18.27 13.60 -10.53
C ILE A 205 -18.53 14.47 -9.28
N ALA A 206 -19.67 15.17 -9.26
CA ALA A 206 -19.99 16.05 -8.13
C ALA A 206 -20.22 15.26 -6.84
N PRO A 207 -21.06 14.21 -6.78
CA PRO A 207 -21.26 13.42 -5.55
C PRO A 207 -19.96 12.82 -4.99
N VAL A 208 -19.14 12.19 -5.84
CA VAL A 208 -17.89 11.54 -5.40
C VAL A 208 -16.86 12.56 -4.94
N SER A 209 -16.65 13.65 -5.71
CA SER A 209 -15.70 14.69 -5.35
C SER A 209 -16.11 15.46 -4.10
N GLN A 210 -17.42 15.68 -3.88
CA GLN A 210 -17.94 16.24 -2.62
C GLN A 210 -17.70 15.32 -1.44
N PHE A 211 -17.89 14.02 -1.62
CA PHE A 211 -17.60 13.04 -0.60
C PHE A 211 -16.11 13.02 -0.24
N VAL A 212 -15.21 12.95 -1.24
CA VAL A 212 -13.76 13.03 -1.04
C VAL A 212 -13.37 14.34 -0.34
N ARG A 213 -14.01 15.46 -0.72
CA ARG A 213 -13.79 16.77 -0.07
C ARG A 213 -14.18 16.72 1.41
N LYS A 214 -15.31 16.16 1.78
CA LYS A 214 -15.73 16.02 3.18
C LYS A 214 -14.75 15.19 4.00
N VAL A 215 -14.23 14.11 3.42
CA VAL A 215 -13.20 13.31 4.06
C VAL A 215 -11.91 14.11 4.26
N ALA A 216 -11.46 14.86 3.25
CA ALA A 216 -10.28 15.71 3.34
C ALA A 216 -10.41 16.79 4.43
N ASP A 217 -11.56 17.44 4.49
CA ASP A 217 -11.86 18.46 5.52
C ASP A 217 -11.91 17.84 6.92
N GLY A 218 -12.52 16.67 7.06
CA GLY A 218 -12.60 15.94 8.33
C GLY A 218 -11.25 15.51 8.87
N ILE A 219 -10.35 15.09 7.97
CA ILE A 219 -8.96 14.73 8.30
C ILE A 219 -8.08 15.97 8.54
N LYS A 220 -8.55 17.15 8.16
CA LYS A 220 -7.82 18.43 8.28
C LYS A 220 -6.52 18.45 7.47
N VAL A 221 -6.61 18.12 6.19
CA VAL A 221 -5.45 18.12 5.29
C VAL A 221 -4.90 19.53 5.08
N SER A 222 -3.63 19.59 4.69
CA SER A 222 -2.94 20.80 4.25
C SER A 222 -2.78 20.77 2.75
N TYR A 223 -3.37 21.72 2.04
CA TYR A 223 -3.28 21.83 0.59
C TYR A 223 -2.01 22.57 0.17
N ARG A 224 -1.27 22.01 -0.79
CA ARG A 224 -0.07 22.61 -1.41
C ARG A 224 -0.07 22.36 -2.90
N CYS A 225 0.70 23.15 -3.67
CA CYS A 225 0.79 23.00 -5.12
C CYS A 225 1.46 21.69 -5.55
N ASP A 226 2.36 21.17 -4.74
CA ASP A 226 3.13 19.94 -4.95
C ASP A 226 2.48 18.69 -4.37
N GLY A 227 1.39 18.86 -3.60
CA GLY A 227 0.67 17.75 -3.01
C GLY A 227 -0.25 18.18 -1.87
N THR A 228 -1.13 17.28 -1.46
CA THR A 228 -2.02 17.46 -0.31
C THR A 228 -1.70 16.39 0.72
N GLY A 229 -1.35 16.80 1.92
CA GLY A 229 -0.93 15.92 2.99
C GLY A 229 -1.69 16.15 4.28
N THR A 230 -1.62 15.21 5.22
CA THR A 230 -2.08 15.40 6.59
C THR A 230 -0.89 15.63 7.52
N LYS A 231 -1.05 16.57 8.44
CA LYS A 231 0.00 16.87 9.42
C LYS A 231 0.08 15.80 10.52
N ASN A 232 -1.00 15.04 10.71
CA ASN A 232 -1.10 14.09 11.81
C ASN A 232 -2.08 12.97 11.47
N LEU A 233 -1.60 11.72 11.54
CA LEU A 233 -2.45 10.54 11.38
C LEU A 233 -3.49 10.40 12.52
N GLY A 234 -3.25 11.01 13.67
CA GLY A 234 -4.23 11.09 14.75
C GLY A 234 -5.55 11.73 14.30
N SER A 235 -5.49 12.77 13.47
CA SER A 235 -6.71 13.43 12.95
C SER A 235 -7.53 12.50 12.05
N THR A 236 -6.90 11.59 11.32
CA THR A 236 -7.58 10.55 10.52
C THR A 236 -8.30 9.55 11.42
N ASN A 237 -7.65 9.11 12.49
CA ASN A 237 -8.25 8.20 13.47
C ASN A 237 -9.44 8.83 14.20
N ASP A 238 -9.31 10.08 14.62
CA ASP A 238 -10.40 10.81 15.28
C ASP A 238 -11.59 11.04 14.35
N PHE A 239 -11.32 11.35 13.09
CA PHE A 239 -12.34 11.45 12.04
C PHE A 239 -13.09 10.13 11.86
N LEU A 240 -12.36 9.01 11.73
CA LEU A 240 -12.97 7.69 11.55
C LEU A 240 -13.80 7.26 12.77
N LYS A 241 -13.38 7.58 14.01
CA LYS A 241 -14.17 7.33 15.21
C LYS A 241 -15.49 8.11 15.24
N GLY A 242 -15.50 9.31 14.66
CA GLY A 242 -16.72 10.11 14.53
C GLY A 242 -17.68 9.65 13.45
N TRP A 243 -17.22 8.76 12.55
CA TRP A 243 -17.97 8.26 11.39
C TRP A 243 -18.36 6.77 11.51
N GLY A 244 -17.88 6.06 12.48
CA GLY A 244 -18.19 4.66 12.81
C GLY A 244 -18.90 4.51 14.10
#